data_00d0806ea96918a22c8f86ae3eca6b4f
#
_entry.id   00d0806ea96918a22c8f86ae3eca6b4f
#
_cell.length_a   1.000
_cell.length_b   1.000
_cell.length_c   1.000
_cell.angle_alpha   90.00
_cell.angle_beta   90.00
_cell.angle_gamma   90.00
#
_symmetry.space_group_name_H-M   'P 1'
#
loop_
_entity.id
_entity.type
_entity.pdbx_description
1 polymer ?
#
loop_
_entity_poly.entity_id
_entity_poly.type
_entity_poly.pdbx_seq_one_letter_code
_entity_poly.pdbx_strand_id
1 'polypeptide(L)'
;MKLFRYFFRNIFLKRWLLVFGMVILLFAANYLTFSTVRSIISTYQGYQEMTALHDRNAFVANLDPDSNPDFDSIDIEDTQKIYQYLDQNFDYVLHSDGFVVPLKNKQDMEVQFNYINEAAYQLRDFPLSKGKPLQFEETRKQDHLSVLIGPGLAESYSLGSTIQTINPVTNKPVLLHVQGILKKNIYRSSFYAPNSKHYYNFAVFVPVDSVFIQNAGLDLHVNALMDLVLLDSSEKKMNQLKILIQQNTGMTFNFYTQKENDAFFKEHYSSSLMLMSLLSVALLFLVLLSSIWISFVSVRLMIKDITIHLLVGLSYATLRKIFYRYFAILFFVNLVVLMSSVAYSRHLFWTTKESAFVTYGFLGLIDIDWVALAAVLVIDIIIGTIIVELTMKKIKQIPISIGVLE
;
A
#
# COMPACT_ATOMS: atom_id res chain seq x y z
N MET A 1 29.98 -18.97 25.76
CA MET A 1 29.45 -19.73 24.63
C MET A 1 28.96 -21.15 24.99
N LYS A 2 29.73 -21.98 25.70
CA LYS A 2 29.35 -23.37 26.05
C LYS A 2 28.05 -23.45 26.88
N LEU A 3 27.87 -22.58 27.87
CA LEU A 3 26.71 -22.56 28.76
C LEU A 3 25.41 -22.18 27.98
N PHE A 4 25.46 -21.17 27.11
CA PHE A 4 24.32 -20.81 26.25
C PHE A 4 23.90 -22.00 25.36
N ARG A 5 24.86 -22.68 24.71
CA ARG A 5 24.59 -23.86 23.87
C ARG A 5 23.96 -25.01 24.67
N TYR A 6 24.38 -25.24 25.91
CA TYR A 6 23.81 -26.24 26.79
C TYR A 6 22.34 -25.94 27.12
N PHE A 7 22.03 -24.72 27.59
CA PHE A 7 20.66 -24.31 27.90
C PHE A 7 19.78 -24.29 26.67
N PHE A 8 20.28 -23.76 25.54
CA PHE A 8 19.58 -23.75 24.28
C PHE A 8 19.12 -25.12 23.83
N ARG A 9 20.06 -26.13 23.90
CA ARG A 9 19.73 -27.49 23.51
C ARG A 9 18.76 -28.16 24.47
N ASN A 10 18.94 -28.00 25.77
CA ASN A 10 18.16 -28.72 26.76
C ASN A 10 16.81 -28.07 27.09
N ILE A 11 16.72 -26.75 27.08
CA ILE A 11 15.46 -26.04 27.35
C ILE A 11 14.56 -26.03 26.11
N PHE A 12 15.14 -25.71 24.96
CA PHE A 12 14.34 -25.37 23.79
C PHE A 12 14.30 -26.49 22.75
N LEU A 13 15.42 -27.11 22.39
CA LEU A 13 15.43 -28.15 21.36
C LEU A 13 14.85 -29.49 21.79
N LYS A 14 14.88 -29.85 23.07
CA LYS A 14 14.20 -31.08 23.55
C LYS A 14 12.68 -31.04 23.35
N ARG A 15 12.12 -29.85 23.07
CA ARG A 15 10.68 -29.62 22.84
C ARG A 15 10.42 -28.90 21.55
N TRP A 16 11.12 -29.34 20.54
CA TRP A 16 11.10 -28.72 19.22
C TRP A 16 9.66 -28.51 18.69
N LEU A 17 8.71 -29.43 18.97
CA LEU A 17 7.31 -29.29 18.53
C LEU A 17 6.63 -28.06 19.16
N LEU A 18 6.81 -27.83 20.48
CA LEU A 18 6.24 -26.66 21.14
C LEU A 18 6.88 -25.36 20.66
N VAL A 19 8.20 -25.38 20.48
CA VAL A 19 8.94 -24.23 19.93
C VAL A 19 8.52 -23.96 18.50
N PHE A 20 8.37 -24.99 17.67
CA PHE A 20 7.90 -24.87 16.30
C PHE A 20 6.48 -24.28 16.21
N GLY A 21 5.55 -24.80 17.02
CA GLY A 21 4.19 -24.23 17.11
C GLY A 21 4.21 -22.76 17.54
N MET A 22 5.06 -22.38 18.51
CA MET A 22 5.24 -21.00 18.92
C MET A 22 5.81 -20.12 17.81
N VAL A 23 6.78 -20.63 17.01
CA VAL A 23 7.34 -19.89 15.86
C VAL A 23 6.29 -19.62 14.80
N ILE A 24 5.45 -20.61 14.48
CA ILE A 24 4.34 -20.43 13.52
C ILE A 24 3.35 -19.40 14.04
N LEU A 25 2.95 -19.51 15.30
CA LEU A 25 2.01 -18.56 15.90
C LEU A 25 2.58 -17.14 15.93
N LEU A 26 3.87 -17.01 16.27
CA LEU A 26 4.59 -15.74 16.23
C LEU A 26 4.64 -15.17 14.81
N PHE A 27 4.92 -16.00 13.80
CA PHE A 27 4.92 -15.57 12.41
C PHE A 27 3.54 -15.05 11.99
N ALA A 28 2.48 -15.78 12.30
CA ALA A 28 1.11 -15.37 12.00
C ALA A 28 0.75 -14.03 12.68
N ALA A 29 1.11 -13.88 13.96
CA ALA A 29 0.89 -12.65 14.72
C ALA A 29 1.67 -11.47 14.13
N ASN A 30 2.95 -11.66 13.80
CA ASN A 30 3.80 -10.63 13.22
C ASN A 30 3.36 -10.25 11.81
N TYR A 31 2.96 -11.23 10.98
CA TYR A 31 2.43 -10.98 9.65
C TYR A 31 1.12 -10.17 9.69
N LEU A 32 0.21 -10.55 10.59
CA LEU A 32 -1.03 -9.81 10.76
C LEU A 32 -0.79 -8.41 11.32
N THR A 33 0.11 -8.25 12.28
CA THR A 33 0.50 -6.95 12.83
C THR A 33 1.11 -6.06 11.74
N PHE A 34 2.04 -6.58 10.95
CA PHE A 34 2.63 -5.90 9.80
C PHE A 34 1.54 -5.44 8.82
N SER A 35 0.66 -6.36 8.42
CA SER A 35 -0.43 -6.08 7.47
C SER A 35 -1.39 -5.03 8.01
N THR A 36 -1.73 -5.09 9.30
CA THR A 36 -2.60 -4.14 9.99
C THR A 36 -1.98 -2.74 10.00
N VAL A 37 -0.74 -2.61 10.46
CA VAL A 37 -0.04 -1.30 10.52
C VAL A 37 0.08 -0.70 9.13
N ARG A 38 0.49 -1.51 8.14
CA ARG A 38 0.59 -1.09 6.75
C ARG A 38 -0.75 -0.63 6.19
N SER A 39 -1.82 -1.39 6.45
CA SER A 39 -3.18 -1.04 5.99
C SER A 39 -3.67 0.25 6.62
N ILE A 40 -3.47 0.45 7.93
CA ILE A 40 -3.84 1.68 8.63
C ILE A 40 -3.14 2.89 7.99
N ILE A 41 -1.81 2.82 7.81
CA ILE A 41 -1.04 3.94 7.24
C ILE A 41 -1.49 4.21 5.80
N SER A 42 -1.61 3.14 4.98
CA SER A 42 -2.00 3.28 3.57
C SER A 42 -3.40 3.86 3.43
N THR A 43 -4.35 3.40 4.25
CA THR A 43 -5.73 3.90 4.27
C THR A 43 -5.79 5.36 4.70
N TYR A 44 -5.02 5.74 5.74
CA TYR A 44 -4.95 7.13 6.19
C TYR A 44 -4.37 8.07 5.11
N GLN A 45 -3.34 7.63 4.39
CA GLN A 45 -2.79 8.39 3.27
C GLN A 45 -3.82 8.57 2.14
N GLY A 46 -4.54 7.51 1.78
CA GLY A 46 -5.61 7.62 0.77
C GLY A 46 -6.75 8.53 1.21
N TYR A 47 -7.13 8.48 2.48
CA TYR A 47 -8.11 9.39 3.04
C TYR A 47 -7.64 10.85 2.99
N GLN A 48 -6.36 11.12 3.25
CA GLN A 48 -5.80 12.49 3.11
C GLN A 48 -5.84 12.98 1.67
N GLU A 49 -5.51 12.11 0.68
CA GLU A 49 -5.62 12.47 -0.74
C GLU A 49 -7.07 12.83 -1.12
N MET A 50 -8.05 12.08 -0.62
CA MET A 50 -9.47 12.37 -0.83
C MET A 50 -9.90 13.68 -0.17
N THR A 51 -9.45 13.93 1.07
CA THR A 51 -9.80 15.17 1.80
C THR A 51 -9.29 16.41 1.06
N ALA A 52 -8.13 16.34 0.43
CA ALA A 52 -7.58 17.44 -0.35
C ALA A 52 -8.45 17.83 -1.56
N LEU A 53 -9.23 16.88 -2.11
CA LEU A 53 -10.18 17.17 -3.18
C LEU A 53 -11.40 17.98 -2.72
N HIS A 54 -11.72 17.94 -1.42
CA HIS A 54 -12.93 18.54 -0.86
C HIS A 54 -12.77 20.00 -0.39
N ASP A 55 -11.54 20.52 -0.40
CA ASP A 55 -11.28 21.93 -0.03
C ASP A 55 -12.00 22.95 -0.94
N ARG A 56 -12.59 22.48 -2.06
CA ARG A 56 -13.27 23.27 -3.09
C ARG A 56 -14.74 22.91 -3.29
N ASN A 57 -15.48 22.50 -2.26
CA ASN A 57 -16.86 22.02 -2.42
C ASN A 57 -17.00 21.01 -3.57
N ALA A 58 -16.12 20.02 -3.60
CA ALA A 58 -16.05 19.05 -4.67
C ALA A 58 -17.09 17.94 -4.48
N PHE A 59 -17.55 17.39 -5.62
CA PHE A 59 -18.33 16.16 -5.69
C PHE A 59 -17.50 15.10 -6.39
N VAL A 60 -17.27 13.97 -5.75
CA VAL A 60 -16.54 12.84 -6.31
C VAL A 60 -17.53 11.86 -6.90
N ALA A 61 -17.39 11.58 -8.20
CA ALA A 61 -18.21 10.58 -8.89
C ALA A 61 -17.78 9.18 -8.49
N ASN A 62 -18.77 8.32 -8.31
CA ASN A 62 -18.60 6.90 -8.08
C ASN A 62 -19.66 6.15 -8.88
N LEU A 63 -19.24 5.22 -9.75
CA LEU A 63 -20.18 4.38 -10.48
C LEU A 63 -21.00 3.57 -9.46
N ASP A 64 -22.32 3.61 -9.61
CA ASP A 64 -23.21 2.82 -8.76
C ASP A 64 -22.94 1.33 -8.98
N PRO A 65 -22.67 0.54 -7.94
CA PRO A 65 -22.44 -0.91 -8.07
C PRO A 65 -23.58 -1.67 -8.74
N ASP A 66 -24.81 -1.15 -8.62
CA ASP A 66 -26.00 -1.73 -9.25
C ASP A 66 -26.21 -1.25 -10.70
N SER A 67 -25.35 -0.32 -11.17
CA SER A 67 -25.35 0.11 -12.55
C SER A 67 -24.86 -1.01 -13.46
N ASN A 68 -25.66 -1.38 -14.44
CA ASN A 68 -25.30 -2.41 -15.42
C ASN A 68 -25.41 -1.82 -16.85
N PRO A 69 -24.52 -0.88 -17.22
CA PRO A 69 -24.55 -0.28 -18.53
C PRO A 69 -24.10 -1.29 -19.60
N ASP A 70 -24.73 -1.23 -20.74
CA ASP A 70 -24.23 -1.92 -21.93
C ASP A 70 -23.20 -1.02 -22.63
N PHE A 71 -21.92 -1.25 -22.32
CA PHE A 71 -20.81 -0.46 -22.86
C PHE A 71 -20.70 -0.50 -24.39
N ASP A 72 -21.15 -1.58 -25.00
CA ASP A 72 -21.13 -1.73 -26.47
C ASP A 72 -22.19 -0.88 -27.14
N SER A 73 -23.21 -0.44 -26.42
CA SER A 73 -24.29 0.41 -26.92
C SER A 73 -24.02 1.91 -26.75
N ILE A 74 -22.95 2.30 -26.07
CA ILE A 74 -22.63 3.72 -25.83
C ILE A 74 -22.05 4.33 -27.12
N ASP A 75 -22.68 5.40 -27.62
CA ASP A 75 -22.17 6.14 -28.77
C ASP A 75 -21.20 7.24 -28.33
N ILE A 76 -20.21 7.48 -29.18
CA ILE A 76 -19.22 8.56 -28.98
C ILE A 76 -19.88 9.94 -28.99
N GLU A 77 -20.89 10.15 -29.82
CA GLU A 77 -21.63 11.42 -29.88
C GLU A 77 -22.35 11.72 -28.56
N ASP A 78 -22.81 10.69 -27.85
CA ASP A 78 -23.51 10.84 -26.57
C ASP A 78 -22.56 11.20 -25.48
N THR A 79 -21.37 10.61 -25.46
CA THR A 79 -20.31 10.97 -24.49
C THR A 79 -19.74 12.36 -24.80
N GLN A 80 -19.61 12.76 -26.05
CA GLN A 80 -19.20 14.13 -26.46
C GLN A 80 -20.15 15.19 -25.89
N LYS A 81 -21.48 14.95 -25.92
CA LYS A 81 -22.47 15.86 -25.31
C LYS A 81 -22.23 16.05 -23.81
N ILE A 82 -21.85 14.97 -23.12
CA ILE A 82 -21.53 15.02 -21.68
C ILE A 82 -20.32 15.93 -21.47
N TYR A 83 -19.23 15.74 -22.22
CA TYR A 83 -18.00 16.54 -22.05
C TYR A 83 -18.22 18.00 -22.51
N GLN A 84 -19.01 18.26 -23.52
CA GLN A 84 -19.40 19.64 -23.87
C GLN A 84 -20.17 20.31 -22.71
N TYR A 85 -21.06 19.58 -22.05
CA TYR A 85 -21.80 20.08 -20.91
C TYR A 85 -20.87 20.31 -19.70
N LEU A 86 -19.91 19.43 -19.46
CA LEU A 86 -18.89 19.57 -18.42
C LEU A 86 -18.06 20.83 -18.66
N ASP A 87 -17.50 21.01 -19.86
CA ASP A 87 -16.65 22.15 -20.23
C ASP A 87 -17.38 23.50 -20.09
N GLN A 88 -18.70 23.54 -20.31
CA GLN A 88 -19.48 24.76 -20.21
C GLN A 88 -19.96 25.11 -18.82
N ASN A 89 -20.08 24.13 -17.91
CA ASN A 89 -20.81 24.31 -16.65
C ASN A 89 -19.99 24.04 -15.41
N PHE A 90 -18.82 23.38 -15.55
CA PHE A 90 -18.03 22.92 -14.39
C PHE A 90 -16.53 23.17 -14.57
N ASP A 91 -15.88 23.45 -13.45
CA ASP A 91 -14.48 23.10 -13.27
C ASP A 91 -14.44 21.64 -12.82
N TYR A 92 -13.68 20.81 -13.51
CA TYR A 92 -13.65 19.39 -13.21
C TYR A 92 -12.24 18.80 -13.31
N VAL A 93 -12.01 17.79 -12.51
CA VAL A 93 -10.78 16.98 -12.51
C VAL A 93 -11.01 15.80 -13.43
N LEU A 94 -10.16 15.67 -14.45
CA LEU A 94 -10.10 14.51 -15.32
C LEU A 94 -8.75 13.84 -15.14
N HIS A 95 -8.78 12.59 -14.68
CA HIS A 95 -7.65 11.71 -14.67
C HIS A 95 -8.10 10.33 -15.14
N SER A 96 -7.63 9.94 -16.30
CA SER A 96 -7.93 8.62 -16.87
C SER A 96 -6.64 7.83 -16.98
N ASP A 97 -6.60 6.66 -16.37
CA ASP A 97 -5.49 5.71 -16.40
C ASP A 97 -5.93 4.37 -17.06
N GLY A 98 -5.05 3.40 -17.10
CA GLY A 98 -5.38 2.07 -17.63
C GLY A 98 -5.09 1.87 -19.13
N PHE A 99 -4.57 2.86 -19.84
CA PHE A 99 -4.17 2.69 -21.24
C PHE A 99 -2.75 2.13 -21.33
N VAL A 100 -2.65 0.83 -21.60
CA VAL A 100 -1.35 0.16 -21.76
C VAL A 100 -0.82 0.38 -23.17
N VAL A 101 0.44 0.81 -23.27
CA VAL A 101 1.11 1.08 -24.54
C VAL A 101 2.38 0.23 -24.65
N PRO A 102 2.64 -0.41 -25.78
CA PRO A 102 3.82 -1.27 -25.99
C PRO A 102 5.08 -0.44 -26.23
N LEU A 103 5.48 0.36 -25.23
CA LEU A 103 6.75 1.09 -25.26
C LEU A 103 7.88 0.20 -24.79
N LYS A 104 8.87 -0.02 -25.65
CA LYS A 104 10.07 -0.78 -25.30
C LYS A 104 10.83 -0.07 -24.17
N ASN A 105 11.11 -0.76 -23.09
CA ASN A 105 11.94 -0.30 -22.00
C ASN A 105 12.88 -1.40 -21.53
N LYS A 106 13.96 -1.04 -20.83
CA LYS A 106 15.00 -1.98 -20.39
C LYS A 106 14.50 -3.10 -19.49
N GLN A 107 13.42 -2.86 -18.75
CA GLN A 107 12.85 -3.80 -17.82
C GLN A 107 11.73 -4.63 -18.44
N ASP A 108 11.37 -4.37 -19.70
CA ASP A 108 10.27 -5.01 -20.41
C ASP A 108 8.96 -4.98 -19.63
N MET A 109 8.69 -3.84 -18.99
CA MET A 109 7.48 -3.58 -18.21
C MET A 109 6.41 -2.97 -19.10
N GLU A 110 5.15 -3.27 -18.78
CA GLU A 110 4.03 -2.55 -19.37
C GLU A 110 4.08 -1.06 -19.01
N VAL A 111 3.82 -0.19 -19.98
CA VAL A 111 3.81 1.26 -19.78
C VAL A 111 2.37 1.76 -19.78
N GLN A 112 2.00 2.47 -18.73
CA GLN A 112 0.67 3.03 -18.58
C GLN A 112 0.64 4.50 -18.98
N PHE A 113 -0.27 4.86 -19.90
CA PHE A 113 -0.58 6.24 -20.18
C PHE A 113 -1.67 6.74 -19.24
N ASN A 114 -1.42 7.91 -18.67
CA ASN A 114 -2.32 8.63 -17.79
C ASN A 114 -2.66 9.96 -18.43
N TYR A 115 -3.90 10.14 -18.80
CA TYR A 115 -4.40 11.39 -19.36
C TYR A 115 -4.94 12.27 -18.24
N ILE A 116 -4.38 13.49 -18.11
CA ILE A 116 -4.78 14.40 -17.03
C ILE A 116 -5.02 15.80 -17.58
N ASN A 117 -6.07 16.47 -17.10
CA ASN A 117 -6.27 17.89 -17.35
C ASN A 117 -5.52 18.76 -16.33
N GLU A 118 -5.48 20.06 -16.57
CA GLU A 118 -4.76 21.00 -15.72
C GLU A 118 -5.28 20.99 -14.28
N ALA A 119 -6.60 20.89 -14.08
CA ALA A 119 -7.20 20.80 -12.74
C ALA A 119 -6.73 19.57 -11.97
N ALA A 120 -6.64 18.40 -12.64
CA ALA A 120 -6.11 17.19 -12.04
C ALA A 120 -4.64 17.33 -11.64
N TYR A 121 -3.85 18.00 -12.48
CA TYR A 121 -2.42 18.23 -12.21
C TYR A 121 -2.19 19.19 -11.05
N GLN A 122 -3.00 20.25 -10.93
CA GLN A 122 -2.89 21.25 -9.86
C GLN A 122 -3.33 20.73 -8.49
N LEU A 123 -4.27 19.78 -8.45
CA LEU A 123 -4.76 19.19 -7.21
C LEU A 123 -3.81 18.16 -6.60
N ARG A 124 -2.84 17.68 -7.36
CA ARG A 124 -1.90 16.64 -6.92
C ARG A 124 -0.47 17.14 -7.02
N ASP A 125 0.33 16.73 -6.06
CA ASP A 125 1.77 16.95 -6.12
C ASP A 125 2.43 15.86 -6.99
N PHE A 126 3.08 16.29 -8.08
CA PHE A 126 3.90 15.44 -8.94
C PHE A 126 5.37 15.78 -8.78
N PRO A 127 6.01 15.39 -7.70
CA PRO A 127 7.39 15.74 -7.42
C PRO A 127 8.34 15.16 -8.48
N LEU A 128 9.11 16.05 -9.09
CA LEU A 128 10.07 15.69 -10.13
C LEU A 128 11.44 15.35 -9.54
N SER A 129 12.10 14.38 -10.14
CA SER A 129 13.52 14.13 -9.92
C SER A 129 14.38 14.99 -10.84
N LYS A 130 13.90 15.26 -12.07
CA LYS A 130 14.57 16.08 -13.09
C LYS A 130 13.53 16.71 -14.00
N GLY A 131 13.90 17.85 -14.63
CA GLY A 131 13.10 18.49 -15.66
C GLY A 131 12.14 19.56 -15.13
N LYS A 132 11.08 19.81 -15.88
CA LYS A 132 10.07 20.85 -15.65
C LYS A 132 8.69 20.26 -15.49
N PRO A 133 7.75 20.95 -14.79
CA PRO A 133 6.36 20.52 -14.66
C PRO A 133 5.64 20.49 -16.02
N LEU A 134 4.50 19.79 -16.08
CA LEU A 134 3.65 19.77 -17.28
C LEU A 134 3.19 21.18 -17.66
N GLN A 135 3.10 21.40 -18.96
CA GLN A 135 2.55 22.62 -19.55
C GLN A 135 1.32 22.24 -20.38
N PHE A 136 0.21 22.91 -20.11
CA PHE A 136 -1.09 22.61 -20.75
C PHE A 136 -1.39 23.54 -21.94
N GLU A 137 -0.69 24.67 -22.06
CA GLU A 137 -0.88 25.63 -23.14
C GLU A 137 -0.42 25.11 -24.52
N GLU A 138 0.51 24.16 -24.54
CA GLU A 138 1.08 23.58 -25.75
C GLU A 138 0.29 22.39 -26.32
N THR A 139 -0.75 21.91 -25.65
CA THR A 139 -1.57 20.76 -26.05
C THR A 139 -2.31 20.95 -27.38
N ARG A 140 -2.42 22.19 -27.88
CA ARG A 140 -3.06 22.52 -29.16
C ARG A 140 -2.36 21.93 -30.37
N LYS A 141 -1.11 21.52 -30.29
CA LYS A 141 -0.39 20.79 -31.34
C LYS A 141 -0.48 19.30 -31.07
N GLN A 142 -1.56 18.68 -31.52
CA GLN A 142 -1.89 17.26 -31.23
C GLN A 142 -0.79 16.24 -31.58
N ASP A 143 0.18 16.61 -32.45
CA ASP A 143 1.24 15.69 -32.88
C ASP A 143 2.49 15.75 -31.99
N HIS A 144 2.63 16.77 -31.16
CA HIS A 144 3.77 16.96 -30.27
C HIS A 144 3.29 17.29 -28.85
N LEU A 145 3.40 16.33 -27.94
CA LEU A 145 2.94 16.49 -26.54
C LEU A 145 4.13 16.44 -25.59
N SER A 146 4.23 17.44 -24.71
CA SER A 146 5.18 17.42 -23.60
C SER A 146 4.65 16.55 -22.47
N VAL A 147 5.43 15.55 -22.03
CA VAL A 147 5.00 14.53 -21.07
C VAL A 147 5.92 14.42 -19.86
N LEU A 148 5.37 13.95 -18.73
CA LEU A 148 6.16 13.44 -17.63
C LEU A 148 6.24 11.93 -17.72
N ILE A 149 7.40 11.36 -17.37
CA ILE A 149 7.60 9.93 -17.32
C ILE A 149 7.96 9.46 -15.92
N GLY A 150 7.58 8.24 -15.61
CA GLY A 150 8.00 7.55 -14.40
C GLY A 150 9.49 7.21 -14.41
N PRO A 151 10.13 7.07 -13.24
CA PRO A 151 11.57 6.83 -13.12
C PRO A 151 12.03 5.52 -13.76
N GLY A 152 11.15 4.52 -13.90
CA GLY A 152 11.44 3.25 -14.56
C GLY A 152 11.67 3.38 -16.06
N LEU A 153 11.14 4.42 -16.68
CA LEU A 153 11.33 4.72 -18.10
C LEU A 153 12.58 5.56 -18.38
N ALA A 154 13.16 6.21 -17.34
CA ALA A 154 14.26 7.15 -17.51
C ALA A 154 15.56 6.55 -18.06
N GLU A 155 15.75 5.24 -17.91
CA GLU A 155 16.91 4.53 -18.50
C GLU A 155 16.76 4.29 -20.00
N SER A 156 15.55 4.27 -20.51
CA SER A 156 15.24 4.06 -21.93
C SER A 156 14.97 5.39 -22.64
N TYR A 157 14.40 6.35 -21.91
CA TYR A 157 14.01 7.66 -22.42
C TYR A 157 14.55 8.76 -21.52
N SER A 158 15.60 9.43 -21.96
CA SER A 158 16.22 10.51 -21.18
C SER A 158 15.40 11.81 -21.25
N LEU A 159 15.65 12.70 -20.28
CA LEU A 159 15.10 14.06 -20.31
C LEU A 159 15.43 14.76 -21.64
N GLY A 160 14.44 15.38 -22.28
CA GLY A 160 14.56 16.04 -23.57
C GLY A 160 14.49 15.08 -24.77
N SER A 161 14.42 13.76 -24.58
CA SER A 161 14.22 12.83 -25.68
C SER A 161 12.78 12.84 -26.21
N THR A 162 12.61 12.38 -27.45
CA THR A 162 11.30 12.22 -28.08
C THR A 162 10.97 10.75 -28.22
N ILE A 163 9.76 10.37 -27.81
CA ILE A 163 9.20 9.03 -27.92
C ILE A 163 8.19 9.03 -29.04
N GLN A 164 8.41 8.22 -30.07
CA GLN A 164 7.44 8.02 -31.13
C GLN A 164 6.58 6.79 -30.80
N THR A 165 5.26 6.97 -30.78
CA THR A 165 4.31 5.89 -30.50
C THR A 165 2.96 6.17 -31.15
N ILE A 166 2.04 5.21 -31.04
CA ILE A 166 0.63 5.42 -31.39
C ILE A 166 -0.09 5.77 -30.10
N ASN A 167 -0.83 6.88 -30.12
CA ASN A 167 -1.68 7.26 -29.00
C ASN A 167 -2.86 6.28 -28.92
N PRO A 168 -3.04 5.54 -27.82
CA PRO A 168 -4.07 4.51 -27.71
C PRO A 168 -5.50 5.06 -27.76
N VAL A 169 -5.68 6.33 -27.42
CA VAL A 169 -7.00 6.98 -27.37
C VAL A 169 -7.44 7.53 -28.75
N THR A 170 -6.50 8.04 -29.53
CA THR A 170 -6.80 8.62 -30.84
C THR A 170 -6.43 7.71 -32.01
N ASN A 171 -5.72 6.60 -31.74
CA ASN A 171 -5.15 5.69 -32.73
C ASN A 171 -4.28 6.38 -33.81
N LYS A 172 -3.70 7.55 -33.46
CA LYS A 172 -2.82 8.34 -34.35
C LYS A 172 -1.38 8.29 -33.86
N PRO A 173 -0.40 8.39 -34.78
CA PRO A 173 0.99 8.60 -34.42
C PRO A 173 1.15 9.88 -33.61
N VAL A 174 1.94 9.81 -32.51
CA VAL A 174 2.24 10.95 -31.63
C VAL A 174 3.73 10.96 -31.27
N LEU A 175 4.29 12.17 -31.19
CA LEU A 175 5.61 12.42 -30.67
C LEU A 175 5.51 12.99 -29.26
N LEU A 176 6.01 12.23 -28.27
CA LEU A 176 6.00 12.63 -26.87
C LEU A 176 7.37 13.18 -26.50
N HIS A 177 7.44 14.43 -26.11
CA HIS A 177 8.67 15.07 -25.64
C HIS A 177 8.79 14.91 -24.13
N VAL A 178 9.84 14.25 -23.64
CA VAL A 178 10.07 14.01 -22.22
C VAL A 178 10.51 15.32 -21.55
N GLN A 179 9.57 16.02 -20.93
CA GLN A 179 9.79 17.29 -20.25
C GLN A 179 10.29 17.14 -18.81
N GLY A 180 9.85 16.06 -18.13
CA GLY A 180 10.26 15.78 -16.76
C GLY A 180 10.18 14.31 -16.39
N ILE A 181 10.92 13.97 -15.34
CA ILE A 181 11.00 12.62 -14.78
C ILE A 181 10.52 12.69 -13.34
N LEU A 182 9.53 11.88 -12.99
CA LEU A 182 8.97 11.80 -11.64
C LEU A 182 9.98 11.23 -10.63
N LYS A 183 9.78 11.51 -9.34
CA LYS A 183 10.47 10.78 -8.27
C LYS A 183 9.98 9.34 -8.20
N LYS A 184 10.75 8.47 -7.54
CA LYS A 184 10.41 7.07 -7.33
C LYS A 184 9.20 6.94 -6.40
N ASN A 185 8.38 5.92 -6.68
CA ASN A 185 7.25 5.50 -5.85
C ASN A 185 6.16 6.56 -5.62
N ILE A 186 6.04 7.52 -6.54
CA ILE A 186 4.84 8.36 -6.57
C ILE A 186 3.66 7.46 -6.87
N TYR A 187 2.55 7.67 -6.19
CA TYR A 187 1.37 6.83 -6.27
C TYR A 187 0.09 7.66 -6.29
N ARG A 188 -0.99 6.97 -6.62
CA ARG A 188 -2.37 7.41 -6.42
C ARG A 188 -3.10 6.36 -5.58
N SER A 189 -3.87 6.80 -4.60
CA SER A 189 -4.83 5.94 -3.92
C SER A 189 -6.10 5.81 -4.75
N SER A 190 -6.69 4.63 -4.75
CA SER A 190 -8.00 4.45 -5.37
C SER A 190 -9.08 5.16 -4.54
N PHE A 191 -10.03 5.81 -5.19
CA PHE A 191 -11.19 6.40 -4.52
C PHE A 191 -12.08 5.33 -3.90
N TYR A 192 -12.14 4.14 -4.50
CA TYR A 192 -12.95 3.01 -4.02
C TYR A 192 -12.26 2.20 -2.94
N ALA A 193 -10.91 2.22 -2.88
CA ALA A 193 -10.10 1.45 -1.95
C ALA A 193 -8.88 2.28 -1.53
N PRO A 194 -9.02 3.19 -0.54
CA PRO A 194 -7.95 4.12 -0.14
C PRO A 194 -6.65 3.45 0.29
N ASN A 195 -6.70 2.19 0.71
CA ASN A 195 -5.54 1.38 1.03
C ASN A 195 -4.82 0.81 -0.20
N SER A 196 -5.47 0.80 -1.38
CA SER A 196 -4.86 0.37 -2.64
C SER A 196 -4.12 1.54 -3.29
N LYS A 197 -2.90 1.27 -3.75
CA LYS A 197 -2.03 2.29 -4.36
C LYS A 197 -1.53 1.81 -5.71
N HIS A 198 -1.69 2.67 -6.72
CA HIS A 198 -1.08 2.51 -8.02
C HIS A 198 0.16 3.38 -8.12
N TYR A 199 1.31 2.76 -8.40
CA TYR A 199 2.59 3.47 -8.50
C TYR A 199 2.89 3.86 -9.94
N TYR A 200 3.36 5.07 -10.14
CA TYR A 200 3.64 5.65 -11.45
C TYR A 200 5.08 5.44 -11.93
N ASN A 201 5.73 4.38 -11.47
CA ASN A 201 7.13 4.12 -11.84
C ASN A 201 7.32 3.82 -13.34
N PHE A 202 6.31 3.28 -14.01
CA PHE A 202 6.29 3.00 -15.45
C PHE A 202 5.12 3.70 -16.16
N ALA A 203 4.78 4.89 -15.71
CA ALA A 203 3.70 5.69 -16.26
C ALA A 203 4.23 6.80 -17.16
N VAL A 204 3.40 7.22 -18.12
CA VAL A 204 3.55 8.44 -18.91
C VAL A 204 2.34 9.31 -18.64
N PHE A 205 2.56 10.55 -18.19
CA PHE A 205 1.49 11.53 -18.00
C PHE A 205 1.38 12.42 -19.22
N VAL A 206 0.20 12.35 -19.85
CA VAL A 206 -0.14 13.08 -21.07
C VAL A 206 -1.11 14.20 -20.70
N PRO A 207 -0.73 15.47 -20.88
CA PRO A 207 -1.65 16.58 -20.64
C PRO A 207 -2.76 16.58 -21.71
N VAL A 208 -3.99 16.86 -21.28
CA VAL A 208 -5.15 16.98 -22.16
C VAL A 208 -5.89 18.28 -21.87
N ASP A 209 -6.41 18.90 -22.95
CA ASP A 209 -7.34 20.02 -22.92
C ASP A 209 -8.74 19.60 -23.38
N SER A 210 -9.70 20.51 -23.30
CA SER A 210 -11.08 20.25 -23.71
C SER A 210 -11.18 19.83 -25.19
N VAL A 211 -10.34 20.39 -26.08
CA VAL A 211 -10.33 20.02 -27.49
C VAL A 211 -9.85 18.59 -27.70
N PHE A 212 -8.78 18.19 -26.95
CA PHE A 212 -8.30 16.82 -27.01
C PHE A 212 -9.36 15.84 -26.48
N ILE A 213 -9.98 16.17 -25.35
CA ILE A 213 -10.99 15.31 -24.71
C ILE A 213 -12.18 15.12 -25.67
N GLN A 214 -12.73 16.17 -26.25
CA GLN A 214 -13.87 16.08 -27.17
C GLN A 214 -13.57 15.27 -28.45
N ASN A 215 -12.30 15.24 -28.90
CA ASN A 215 -11.88 14.47 -30.06
C ASN A 215 -11.31 13.08 -29.73
N ALA A 216 -11.31 12.72 -28.46
CA ALA A 216 -10.81 11.43 -27.99
C ALA A 216 -11.80 10.29 -28.31
N GLY A 217 -11.31 9.06 -28.25
CA GLY A 217 -12.15 7.87 -28.40
C GLY A 217 -13.03 7.60 -27.19
N LEU A 218 -14.04 6.75 -27.42
CA LEU A 218 -15.03 6.34 -26.41
C LEU A 218 -14.37 5.83 -25.12
N ASP A 219 -13.27 5.06 -25.25
CA ASP A 219 -12.54 4.51 -24.11
C ASP A 219 -12.05 5.57 -23.13
N LEU A 220 -11.55 6.73 -23.64
CA LEU A 220 -11.15 7.83 -22.75
C LEU A 220 -12.37 8.45 -22.08
N HIS A 221 -13.43 8.68 -22.84
CA HIS A 221 -14.64 9.30 -22.32
C HIS A 221 -15.23 8.49 -21.17
N VAL A 222 -15.40 7.18 -21.37
CA VAL A 222 -15.97 6.30 -20.36
C VAL A 222 -15.05 6.17 -19.14
N ASN A 223 -13.75 5.90 -19.36
CA ASN A 223 -12.79 5.77 -18.26
C ASN A 223 -12.68 7.04 -17.43
N ALA A 224 -12.66 8.19 -18.07
CA ALA A 224 -12.50 9.46 -17.34
C ALA A 224 -13.74 9.85 -16.52
N LEU A 225 -14.94 9.34 -16.86
CA LEU A 225 -16.14 9.52 -16.03
C LEU A 225 -16.06 8.74 -14.72
N MET A 226 -15.34 7.61 -14.68
CA MET A 226 -15.24 6.77 -13.49
C MET A 226 -14.55 7.46 -12.30
N ASP A 227 -13.62 8.38 -12.59
CA ASP A 227 -12.83 9.12 -11.62
C ASP A 227 -13.10 10.64 -11.67
N LEU A 228 -14.26 11.05 -12.19
CA LEU A 228 -14.63 12.45 -12.34
C LEU A 228 -14.80 13.12 -10.98
N VAL A 229 -14.21 14.29 -10.81
CA VAL A 229 -14.45 15.16 -9.65
C VAL A 229 -14.92 16.51 -10.15
N LEU A 230 -16.07 16.97 -9.66
CA LEU A 230 -16.62 18.31 -9.95
C LEU A 230 -16.13 19.26 -8.86
N LEU A 231 -15.51 20.37 -9.28
CA LEU A 231 -15.03 21.40 -8.36
C LEU A 231 -16.05 22.55 -8.29
N ASP A 232 -16.11 23.23 -7.15
CA ASP A 232 -16.92 24.44 -6.92
C ASP A 232 -18.35 24.37 -7.49
N SER A 233 -18.99 23.22 -7.33
CA SER A 233 -20.28 22.93 -7.96
C SER A 233 -21.43 22.98 -6.95
N SER A 234 -22.66 23.04 -7.49
CA SER A 234 -23.90 22.97 -6.72
C SER A 234 -24.62 21.65 -6.96
N GLU A 235 -25.36 21.17 -5.95
CA GLU A 235 -26.17 19.95 -6.06
C GLU A 235 -27.14 19.98 -7.26
N LYS A 236 -27.69 21.15 -7.58
CA LYS A 236 -28.60 21.29 -8.72
C LYS A 236 -27.89 20.98 -10.04
N LYS A 237 -26.70 21.55 -10.27
CA LYS A 237 -25.93 21.31 -11.50
C LYS A 237 -25.44 19.86 -11.56
N MET A 238 -24.95 19.34 -10.43
CA MET A 238 -24.51 17.96 -10.29
C MET A 238 -25.63 16.97 -10.63
N ASN A 239 -26.87 17.19 -10.13
CA ASN A 239 -28.02 16.34 -10.44
C ASN A 239 -28.39 16.40 -11.94
N GLN A 240 -28.26 17.56 -12.59
CA GLN A 240 -28.46 17.68 -14.03
C GLN A 240 -27.43 16.85 -14.82
N LEU A 241 -26.17 16.90 -14.42
CA LEU A 241 -25.12 16.09 -15.02
C LEU A 241 -25.37 14.60 -14.81
N LYS A 242 -25.76 14.17 -13.61
CA LYS A 242 -26.11 12.78 -13.29
C LYS A 242 -27.20 12.26 -14.24
N ILE A 243 -28.26 13.03 -14.44
CA ILE A 243 -29.35 12.68 -15.35
C ILE A 243 -28.85 12.62 -16.81
N LEU A 244 -28.01 13.58 -17.22
CA LEU A 244 -27.45 13.63 -18.58
C LEU A 244 -26.55 12.39 -18.85
N ILE A 245 -25.71 12.00 -17.91
CA ILE A 245 -24.87 10.80 -18.04
C ILE A 245 -25.76 9.56 -18.15
N GLN A 246 -26.74 9.39 -17.26
CA GLN A 246 -27.62 8.23 -17.27
C GLN A 246 -28.41 8.11 -18.58
N GLN A 247 -28.92 9.22 -19.09
CA GLN A 247 -29.73 9.24 -20.34
C GLN A 247 -28.90 8.89 -21.59
N ASN A 248 -27.63 9.31 -21.62
CA ASN A 248 -26.77 9.15 -22.80
C ASN A 248 -25.92 7.87 -22.76
N THR A 249 -25.64 7.32 -21.57
CA THR A 249 -24.73 6.17 -21.46
C THR A 249 -25.33 4.98 -20.72
N GLY A 250 -26.51 5.13 -20.12
CA GLY A 250 -27.06 4.13 -19.20
C GLY A 250 -26.30 3.97 -17.86
N MET A 251 -25.17 4.67 -17.70
CA MET A 251 -24.39 4.64 -16.45
C MET A 251 -25.05 5.46 -15.37
N THR A 252 -25.19 4.90 -14.17
CA THR A 252 -25.67 5.62 -12.99
C THR A 252 -24.50 5.92 -12.08
N PHE A 253 -24.29 7.20 -11.77
CA PHE A 253 -23.26 7.65 -10.85
C PHE A 253 -23.84 8.18 -9.54
N ASN A 254 -23.19 7.89 -8.46
CA ASN A 254 -23.37 8.56 -7.18
C ASN A 254 -22.26 9.60 -7.02
N PHE A 255 -22.64 10.82 -6.68
CA PHE A 255 -21.71 11.92 -6.44
C PHE A 255 -21.69 12.21 -4.96
N TYR A 256 -20.53 12.04 -4.35
CA TYR A 256 -20.36 12.18 -2.90
C TYR A 256 -19.71 13.51 -2.53
N THR A 257 -20.32 14.18 -1.58
CA THR A 257 -19.72 15.30 -0.85
C THR A 257 -18.66 14.78 0.12
N GLN A 258 -17.84 15.68 0.66
CA GLN A 258 -16.88 15.34 1.73
C GLN A 258 -17.54 14.60 2.89
N LYS A 259 -18.68 15.10 3.37
CA LYS A 259 -19.39 14.51 4.51
C LYS A 259 -19.87 13.08 4.21
N GLU A 260 -20.35 12.84 3.02
CA GLU A 260 -20.81 11.50 2.60
C GLU A 260 -19.64 10.56 2.40
N ASN A 261 -18.53 11.01 1.83
CA ASN A 261 -17.29 10.22 1.74
C ASN A 261 -16.73 9.88 3.12
N ASP A 262 -16.76 10.82 4.08
CA ASP A 262 -16.36 10.56 5.46
C ASP A 262 -17.25 9.51 6.12
N ALA A 263 -18.56 9.58 5.89
CA ALA A 263 -19.51 8.59 6.41
C ALA A 263 -19.26 7.22 5.79
N PHE A 264 -19.11 7.13 4.46
CA PHE A 264 -18.79 5.90 3.74
C PHE A 264 -17.48 5.29 4.20
N PHE A 265 -16.43 6.13 4.37
CA PHE A 265 -15.14 5.68 4.89
C PHE A 265 -15.25 5.10 6.29
N LYS A 266 -15.98 5.75 7.20
CA LYS A 266 -16.19 5.25 8.56
C LYS A 266 -16.96 3.94 8.56
N GLU A 267 -17.97 3.80 7.75
CA GLU A 267 -18.82 2.61 7.71
C GLU A 267 -18.07 1.40 7.13
N HIS A 268 -17.38 1.55 6.02
CA HIS A 268 -16.80 0.42 5.28
C HIS A 268 -15.35 0.10 5.67
N TYR A 269 -14.51 1.10 5.88
CA TYR A 269 -13.08 0.89 6.12
C TYR A 269 -12.71 0.87 7.59
N SER A 270 -13.29 1.74 8.41
CA SER A 270 -12.98 1.81 9.84
C SER A 270 -13.31 0.50 10.55
N SER A 271 -14.42 -0.13 10.24
CA SER A 271 -14.84 -1.41 10.83
C SER A 271 -13.88 -2.55 10.45
N SER A 272 -13.46 -2.61 9.20
CA SER A 272 -12.49 -3.60 8.72
C SER A 272 -11.11 -3.43 9.38
N LEU A 273 -10.61 -2.18 9.45
CA LEU A 273 -9.35 -1.87 10.14
C LEU A 273 -9.42 -2.18 11.63
N MET A 274 -10.55 -1.90 12.28
CA MET A 274 -10.77 -2.23 13.69
C MET A 274 -10.75 -3.74 13.91
N LEU A 275 -11.42 -4.52 13.06
CA LEU A 275 -11.41 -5.98 13.13
C LEU A 275 -9.99 -6.55 12.95
N MET A 276 -9.25 -6.09 11.95
CA MET A 276 -7.85 -6.50 11.73
C MET A 276 -6.98 -6.17 12.95
N SER A 277 -7.16 -4.99 13.53
CA SER A 277 -6.42 -4.57 14.73
C SER A 277 -6.75 -5.44 15.93
N LEU A 278 -8.01 -5.75 16.17
CA LEU A 278 -8.45 -6.64 17.26
C LEU A 278 -7.88 -8.05 17.09
N LEU A 279 -7.93 -8.61 15.89
CA LEU A 279 -7.35 -9.93 15.59
C LEU A 279 -5.83 -9.92 15.80
N SER A 280 -5.14 -8.86 15.38
CA SER A 280 -3.70 -8.70 15.61
C SER A 280 -3.37 -8.70 17.11
N VAL A 281 -4.08 -7.89 17.90
CA VAL A 281 -3.90 -7.82 19.36
C VAL A 281 -4.21 -9.17 20.02
N ALA A 282 -5.27 -9.86 19.61
CA ALA A 282 -5.64 -11.16 20.14
C ALA A 282 -4.56 -12.21 19.87
N LEU A 283 -4.00 -12.25 18.66
CA LEU A 283 -2.90 -13.18 18.33
C LEU A 283 -1.63 -12.86 19.11
N LEU A 284 -1.27 -11.57 19.23
CA LEU A 284 -0.11 -11.15 20.05
C LEU A 284 -0.29 -11.58 21.51
N PHE A 285 -1.50 -11.46 22.05
CA PHE A 285 -1.81 -11.91 23.40
C PHE A 285 -1.69 -13.43 23.55
N LEU A 286 -2.16 -14.20 22.55
CA LEU A 286 -1.98 -15.67 22.53
C LEU A 286 -0.49 -16.05 22.45
N VAL A 287 0.32 -15.33 21.65
CA VAL A 287 1.79 -15.51 21.60
C VAL A 287 2.39 -15.27 22.97
N LEU A 288 2.01 -14.17 23.63
CA LEU A 288 2.50 -13.83 24.95
C LEU A 288 2.18 -14.92 25.98
N LEU A 289 0.91 -15.34 26.09
CA LEU A 289 0.46 -16.36 27.04
C LEU A 289 1.13 -17.72 26.78
N SER A 290 1.15 -18.17 25.53
CA SER A 290 1.75 -19.46 25.15
C SER A 290 3.27 -19.45 25.42
N SER A 291 3.96 -18.35 25.12
CA SER A 291 5.39 -18.21 25.36
C SER A 291 5.73 -18.22 26.87
N ILE A 292 4.94 -17.52 27.71
CA ILE A 292 5.09 -17.56 29.17
C ILE A 292 4.84 -18.99 29.68
N TRP A 293 3.77 -19.64 29.22
CA TRP A 293 3.46 -21.00 29.62
C TRP A 293 4.57 -22.00 29.23
N ILE A 294 5.04 -21.96 27.99
CA ILE A 294 6.15 -22.79 27.51
C ILE A 294 7.42 -22.54 28.35
N SER A 295 7.72 -21.27 28.65
CA SER A 295 8.86 -20.91 29.49
C SER A 295 8.74 -21.47 30.89
N PHE A 296 7.57 -21.38 31.52
CA PHE A 296 7.35 -21.91 32.90
C PHE A 296 7.45 -23.43 32.93
N VAL A 297 6.86 -24.13 31.95
CA VAL A 297 6.99 -25.59 31.83
C VAL A 297 8.44 -26.00 31.59
N SER A 298 9.17 -25.27 30.77
CA SER A 298 10.59 -25.53 30.51
C SER A 298 11.45 -25.34 31.74
N VAL A 299 11.23 -24.27 32.53
CA VAL A 299 11.91 -23.99 33.77
C VAL A 299 11.63 -25.10 34.80
N ARG A 300 10.34 -25.51 34.99
CA ARG A 300 9.94 -26.55 35.91
C ARG A 300 10.66 -27.88 35.68
N LEU A 301 10.82 -28.24 34.41
CA LEU A 301 11.46 -29.53 34.04
C LEU A 301 13.00 -29.48 34.09
N MET A 302 13.57 -28.29 34.14
CA MET A 302 15.01 -28.08 34.25
C MET A 302 15.44 -27.48 35.58
N ILE A 303 14.54 -27.51 36.58
CA ILE A 303 14.76 -26.86 37.84
C ILE A 303 16.04 -27.40 38.52
N LYS A 304 16.25 -28.72 38.47
CA LYS A 304 17.42 -29.39 38.98
C LYS A 304 18.71 -28.87 38.32
N ASP A 305 18.75 -28.85 37.00
CA ASP A 305 19.90 -28.36 36.22
C ASP A 305 20.19 -26.88 36.52
N ILE A 306 19.12 -26.04 36.55
CA ILE A 306 19.24 -24.61 36.85
C ILE A 306 19.79 -24.43 38.29
N THR A 307 19.24 -25.18 39.26
CA THR A 307 19.67 -25.11 40.66
C THR A 307 21.12 -25.53 40.84
N ILE A 308 21.55 -26.64 40.24
CA ILE A 308 22.95 -27.08 40.26
C ILE A 308 23.87 -25.99 39.69
N HIS A 309 23.53 -25.39 38.55
CA HIS A 309 24.34 -24.34 37.96
C HIS A 309 24.38 -23.07 38.81
N LEU A 310 23.29 -22.71 39.50
CA LEU A 310 23.25 -21.59 40.45
C LEU A 310 24.13 -21.87 41.66
N LEU A 311 24.14 -23.11 42.21
CA LEU A 311 25.01 -23.52 43.32
C LEU A 311 26.50 -23.50 42.95
N VAL A 312 26.82 -23.82 41.68
CA VAL A 312 28.21 -23.79 41.15
C VAL A 312 28.63 -22.36 40.73
N GLY A 313 27.79 -21.34 40.97
CA GLY A 313 28.16 -19.93 40.78
C GLY A 313 27.58 -19.25 39.53
N LEU A 314 26.58 -19.85 38.85
CA LEU A 314 25.86 -19.16 37.83
C LEU A 314 25.01 -18.02 38.44
N SER A 315 25.23 -16.78 37.99
CA SER A 315 24.41 -15.65 38.47
C SER A 315 23.05 -15.57 37.74
N TYR A 316 22.01 -15.09 38.45
CA TYR A 316 20.72 -14.78 37.87
C TYR A 316 20.82 -13.80 36.71
N ALA A 317 21.77 -12.86 36.74
CA ALA A 317 22.02 -11.92 35.65
C ALA A 317 22.50 -12.63 34.37
N THR A 318 23.37 -13.64 34.51
CA THR A 318 23.83 -14.46 33.39
C THR A 318 22.70 -15.31 32.82
N LEU A 319 21.87 -15.91 33.66
CA LEU A 319 20.71 -16.68 33.25
C LEU A 319 19.69 -15.80 32.49
N ARG A 320 19.41 -14.59 33.01
CA ARG A 320 18.58 -13.60 32.35
C ARG A 320 19.10 -13.27 30.95
N LYS A 321 20.40 -13.03 30.77
CA LYS A 321 21.03 -12.78 29.46
C LYS A 321 20.87 -13.96 28.49
N ILE A 322 20.86 -15.21 29.02
CA ILE A 322 20.64 -16.40 28.18
C ILE A 322 19.21 -16.39 27.61
N PHE A 323 18.19 -16.11 28.44
CA PHE A 323 16.80 -16.02 27.98
C PHE A 323 16.60 -14.87 27.00
N TYR A 324 17.14 -13.68 27.25
CA TYR A 324 17.09 -12.57 26.29
C TYR A 324 17.70 -12.92 24.95
N ARG A 325 18.87 -13.57 24.94
CA ARG A 325 19.51 -14.01 23.69
C ARG A 325 18.67 -15.03 22.92
N TYR A 326 18.01 -15.92 23.63
CA TYR A 326 17.14 -16.91 23.01
C TYR A 326 15.95 -16.25 22.31
N PHE A 327 15.20 -15.41 23.02
CA PHE A 327 14.05 -14.72 22.43
C PHE A 327 14.49 -13.74 21.34
N ALA A 328 15.60 -13.05 21.49
CA ALA A 328 16.15 -12.18 20.47
C ALA A 328 16.46 -12.92 19.17
N ILE A 329 17.07 -14.12 19.25
CA ILE A 329 17.34 -14.94 18.06
C ILE A 329 16.01 -15.38 17.41
N LEU A 330 15.06 -15.84 18.21
CA LEU A 330 13.76 -16.33 17.72
C LEU A 330 12.98 -15.22 17.01
N PHE A 331 12.87 -14.04 17.62
CA PHE A 331 12.20 -12.89 17.03
C PHE A 331 12.94 -12.35 15.80
N PHE A 332 14.27 -12.28 15.85
CA PHE A 332 15.08 -11.86 14.74
C PHE A 332 14.90 -12.78 13.51
N VAL A 333 14.96 -14.10 13.72
CA VAL A 333 14.73 -15.06 12.61
C VAL A 333 13.32 -14.89 12.06
N ASN A 334 12.32 -14.71 12.91
CA ASN A 334 10.94 -14.50 12.50
C ASN A 334 10.78 -13.20 11.68
N LEU A 335 11.40 -12.11 12.13
CA LEU A 335 11.41 -10.82 11.42
C LEU A 335 12.09 -10.94 10.05
N VAL A 336 13.19 -11.68 9.95
CA VAL A 336 13.88 -11.94 8.67
C VAL A 336 12.97 -12.73 7.71
N VAL A 337 12.27 -13.74 8.21
CA VAL A 337 11.30 -14.52 7.40
C VAL A 337 10.15 -13.63 6.93
N LEU A 338 9.61 -12.79 7.83
CA LEU A 338 8.58 -11.82 7.49
C LEU A 338 9.06 -10.84 6.40
N MET A 339 10.22 -10.23 6.60
CA MET A 339 10.81 -9.31 5.63
C MET A 339 11.03 -9.98 4.27
N SER A 340 11.53 -11.22 4.27
CA SER A 340 11.74 -12.00 3.04
C SER A 340 10.42 -12.31 2.32
N SER A 341 9.35 -12.61 3.06
CA SER A 341 8.02 -12.84 2.50
C SER A 341 7.45 -11.58 1.84
N VAL A 342 7.60 -10.42 2.48
CA VAL A 342 7.18 -9.13 1.91
C VAL A 342 8.02 -8.77 0.68
N ALA A 343 9.33 -8.96 0.75
CA ALA A 343 10.23 -8.72 -0.38
C ALA A 343 9.90 -9.62 -1.59
N TYR A 344 9.57 -10.89 -1.32
CA TYR A 344 9.14 -11.82 -2.37
C TYR A 344 7.83 -11.35 -3.03
N SER A 345 6.85 -10.91 -2.24
CA SER A 345 5.60 -10.34 -2.77
C SER A 345 5.86 -9.11 -3.66
N ARG A 346 6.82 -8.23 -3.27
CA ARG A 346 7.22 -7.09 -4.10
C ARG A 346 7.93 -7.51 -5.38
N HIS A 347 8.80 -8.55 -5.30
CA HIS A 347 9.49 -9.09 -6.47
C HIS A 347 8.52 -9.75 -7.46
N LEU A 348 7.43 -10.31 -6.97
CA LEU A 348 6.42 -10.94 -7.83
C LEU A 348 5.86 -9.96 -8.86
N PHE A 349 5.55 -8.71 -8.49
CA PHE A 349 5.07 -7.68 -9.41
C PHE A 349 6.07 -7.34 -10.53
N TRP A 350 7.38 -7.47 -10.27
CA TRP A 350 8.41 -7.35 -11.30
C TRP A 350 8.38 -8.51 -12.28
N THR A 351 8.11 -9.72 -11.82
CA THR A 351 8.07 -10.93 -12.66
C THR A 351 6.77 -11.06 -13.44
N THR A 352 5.63 -10.68 -12.84
CA THR A 352 4.31 -10.67 -13.50
C THR A 352 4.11 -9.44 -14.40
N LYS A 353 5.07 -8.48 -14.39
CA LYS A 353 5.02 -7.25 -15.19
C LYS A 353 3.87 -6.29 -14.82
N GLU A 354 3.33 -6.41 -13.65
CA GLU A 354 2.25 -5.55 -13.14
C GLU A 354 2.78 -4.16 -12.74
N SER A 355 3.02 -3.31 -13.72
CA SER A 355 3.70 -2.01 -13.58
C SER A 355 3.09 -1.09 -12.53
N ALA A 356 1.78 -1.13 -12.33
CA ALA A 356 1.06 -0.34 -11.34
C ALA A 356 1.43 -0.66 -9.87
N PHE A 357 1.97 -1.85 -9.60
CA PHE A 357 2.33 -2.30 -8.24
C PHE A 357 3.83 -2.40 -8.00
N VAL A 358 4.63 -2.16 -9.04
CA VAL A 358 6.09 -2.18 -8.95
C VAL A 358 6.59 -1.03 -8.10
N THR A 359 7.49 -1.32 -7.17
CA THR A 359 8.11 -0.34 -6.29
C THR A 359 9.62 -0.39 -6.33
N TYR A 360 10.27 0.76 -6.12
CA TYR A 360 11.71 0.90 -5.97
C TYR A 360 12.06 1.03 -4.50
N GLY A 361 13.06 0.26 -4.05
CA GLY A 361 13.56 0.30 -2.68
C GLY A 361 14.53 -0.84 -2.42
N PHE A 362 15.13 -0.89 -1.25
CA PHE A 362 15.91 -2.04 -0.84
C PHE A 362 14.99 -3.26 -0.74
N LEU A 363 15.24 -4.28 -1.55
CA LEU A 363 14.36 -5.45 -1.73
C LEU A 363 12.92 -5.09 -2.18
N GLY A 364 12.74 -3.95 -2.86
CA GLY A 364 11.41 -3.47 -3.27
C GLY A 364 10.56 -2.86 -2.15
N LEU A 365 11.05 -2.86 -0.91
CA LEU A 365 10.33 -2.29 0.23
C LEU A 365 10.33 -0.76 0.18
N ILE A 366 9.18 -0.17 0.49
CA ILE A 366 8.95 1.26 0.57
C ILE A 366 8.81 1.72 2.02
N ASP A 367 8.72 3.02 2.26
CA ASP A 367 8.71 3.62 3.59
C ASP A 367 7.62 3.03 4.52
N ILE A 368 6.43 2.78 3.98
CA ILE A 368 5.33 2.16 4.76
C ILE A 368 5.71 0.76 5.24
N ASP A 369 6.37 -0.04 4.39
CA ASP A 369 6.80 -1.39 4.75
C ASP A 369 7.84 -1.34 5.89
N TRP A 370 8.78 -0.38 5.83
CA TRP A 370 9.78 -0.17 6.89
C TRP A 370 9.17 0.27 8.21
N VAL A 371 8.19 1.18 8.18
CA VAL A 371 7.46 1.59 9.39
C VAL A 371 6.71 0.41 10.02
N ALA A 372 6.05 -0.40 9.19
CA ALA A 372 5.35 -1.59 9.68
C ALA A 372 6.30 -2.65 10.27
N LEU A 373 7.47 -2.89 9.64
CA LEU A 373 8.52 -3.77 10.19
C LEU A 373 9.08 -3.24 11.50
N ALA A 374 9.30 -1.93 11.61
CA ALA A 374 9.75 -1.30 12.86
C ALA A 374 8.71 -1.45 13.98
N ALA A 375 7.42 -1.32 13.68
CA ALA A 375 6.35 -1.55 14.66
C ALA A 375 6.35 -2.99 15.17
N VAL A 376 6.49 -3.98 14.27
CA VAL A 376 6.62 -5.40 14.66
C VAL A 376 7.84 -5.61 15.57
N LEU A 377 9.00 -5.05 15.21
CA LEU A 377 10.22 -5.17 16.01
C LEU A 377 10.03 -4.59 17.43
N VAL A 378 9.41 -3.43 17.55
CA VAL A 378 9.13 -2.80 18.85
C VAL A 378 8.21 -3.68 19.71
N ILE A 379 7.15 -4.21 19.11
CA ILE A 379 6.22 -5.11 19.79
C ILE A 379 6.93 -6.40 20.24
N ASP A 380 7.75 -7.00 19.40
CA ASP A 380 8.54 -8.19 19.72
C ASP A 380 9.49 -7.95 20.90
N ILE A 381 10.15 -6.78 20.96
CA ILE A 381 11.01 -6.39 22.08
C ILE A 381 10.20 -6.30 23.39
N ILE A 382 9.01 -5.68 23.34
CA ILE A 382 8.14 -5.55 24.51
C ILE A 382 7.69 -6.93 24.99
N ILE A 383 7.17 -7.77 24.09
CA ILE A 383 6.71 -9.13 24.39
C ILE A 383 7.86 -9.97 24.97
N GLY A 384 9.03 -9.95 24.32
CA GLY A 384 10.22 -10.67 24.76
C GLY A 384 10.68 -10.25 26.16
N THR A 385 10.63 -8.96 26.45
CA THR A 385 10.96 -8.42 27.76
C THR A 385 9.99 -8.92 28.83
N ILE A 386 8.68 -8.86 28.57
CA ILE A 386 7.66 -9.35 29.52
C ILE A 386 7.86 -10.85 29.80
N ILE A 387 8.06 -11.66 28.76
CA ILE A 387 8.27 -13.11 28.91
C ILE A 387 9.50 -13.40 29.78
N VAL A 388 10.62 -12.75 29.47
CA VAL A 388 11.89 -12.99 30.20
C VAL A 388 11.77 -12.56 31.65
N GLU A 389 11.22 -11.38 31.94
CA GLU A 389 11.11 -10.89 33.33
C GLU A 389 10.14 -11.73 34.17
N LEU A 390 9.01 -12.16 33.62
CA LEU A 390 8.07 -13.06 34.29
C LEU A 390 8.71 -14.44 34.55
N THR A 391 9.46 -14.97 33.58
CA THR A 391 10.19 -16.23 33.72
C THR A 391 11.27 -16.13 34.83
N MET A 392 12.04 -15.05 34.83
CA MET A 392 13.05 -14.79 35.83
C MET A 392 12.46 -14.60 37.25
N LYS A 393 11.31 -13.90 37.34
CA LYS A 393 10.57 -13.78 38.59
C LYS A 393 10.18 -15.16 39.14
N LYS A 394 9.67 -16.04 38.28
CA LYS A 394 9.32 -17.42 38.66
C LYS A 394 10.52 -18.22 39.11
N ILE A 395 11.64 -18.16 38.41
CA ILE A 395 12.88 -18.87 38.80
C ILE A 395 13.36 -18.43 40.16
N LYS A 396 13.35 -17.14 40.50
CA LYS A 396 13.77 -16.61 41.81
C LYS A 396 12.88 -17.04 42.98
N GLN A 397 11.61 -17.38 42.70
CA GLN A 397 10.66 -17.82 43.72
C GLN A 397 10.81 -19.31 44.09
N ILE A 398 11.59 -20.07 43.34
CA ILE A 398 11.78 -21.50 43.59
C ILE A 398 12.86 -21.67 44.69
N PRO A 399 12.53 -22.28 45.85
CA PRO A 399 13.52 -22.55 46.90
C PRO A 399 14.61 -23.49 46.36
N ILE A 400 15.86 -23.14 46.61
CA ILE A 400 17.03 -23.95 46.18
C ILE A 400 16.97 -25.38 46.79
N SER A 401 16.41 -25.53 47.97
CA SER A 401 16.23 -26.82 48.65
C SER A 401 15.31 -27.79 47.87
N ILE A 402 14.29 -27.30 47.20
CA ILE A 402 13.37 -28.14 46.38
C ILE A 402 14.07 -28.64 45.12
N GLY A 403 14.91 -27.81 44.49
CA GLY A 403 15.64 -28.19 43.28
C GLY A 403 16.74 -29.24 43.47
N VAL A 404 17.10 -29.56 44.71
CA VAL A 404 18.07 -30.60 45.01
C VAL A 404 17.39 -31.94 45.38
N LEU A 405 16.13 -31.88 45.84
CA LEU A 405 15.36 -33.06 46.30
C LEU A 405 14.54 -33.74 45.18
N GLU A 406 14.22 -33.07 44.09
CA GLU A 406 13.63 -33.63 42.87
C GLU A 406 14.72 -34.04 41.86
#